data_5a0b954be93c7e6ec8b49ab8320a8b8c
#
_entry.id   5a0b954be93c7e6ec8b49ab8320a8b8c
#
_cell.length_a   1.000
_cell.length_b   1.000
_cell.length_c   1.000
_cell.angle_alpha   90.00
_cell.angle_beta   90.00
_cell.angle_gamma   90.00
#
_symmetry.space_group_name_H-M   'P 1'
#
loop_
_entity.id
_entity.type
_entity.pdbx_description
1 polymer ?
#
loop_
_entity_poly.entity_id
_entity_poly.type
_entity_poly.pdbx_seq_one_letter_code
_entity_poly.pdbx_strand_id
1 'polypeptide(L)'
;SWFGMAVGDAMGRSAKGLKPAAIRQIFGAMDGYKDVRAILGKGIKNYRMKGLYGASTQCALSVADALLANKKQFLSESAKNFQELAKAGPEGYFGVYRNHSACLWRAVDLLEALDEEQVSEQSSSTALFTTLAVPLALFQGRWSKTLARQCFEACLLMSRNPFEVVGTVLTGFLVTRFLLLSSDEIPLASAQILREAEEVCQLAEAEYLQR
;
A
#
# COMPACT_ATOMS: atom_id res chain seq x y z
N SER A 1 12.87 -0.33 -2.84
CA SER A 1 12.67 -1.20 -3.99
C SER A 1 11.43 -2.08 -3.80
N TRP A 2 10.98 -2.68 -4.90
CA TRP A 2 9.81 -3.56 -4.95
C TRP A 2 9.90 -4.73 -3.96
N PHE A 3 11.02 -5.44 -3.97
CA PHE A 3 11.28 -6.53 -3.02
C PHE A 3 11.26 -6.07 -1.56
N GLY A 4 11.82 -4.88 -1.28
CA GLY A 4 11.83 -4.34 0.08
C GLY A 4 10.41 -4.13 0.63
N MET A 5 9.47 -3.66 -0.20
CA MET A 5 8.07 -3.52 0.18
C MET A 5 7.44 -4.89 0.49
N ALA A 6 7.59 -5.88 -0.40
CA ALA A 6 7.02 -7.21 -0.21
C ALA A 6 7.61 -7.94 1.00
N VAL A 7 8.93 -7.80 1.21
CA VAL A 7 9.63 -8.33 2.38
C VAL A 7 9.13 -7.65 3.66
N GLY A 8 9.01 -6.32 3.66
CA GLY A 8 8.51 -5.55 4.81
C GLY A 8 7.07 -5.93 5.18
N ASP A 9 6.19 -6.07 4.18
CA ASP A 9 4.81 -6.53 4.38
C ASP A 9 4.78 -7.95 4.98
N ALA A 10 5.54 -8.88 4.42
CA ALA A 10 5.60 -10.26 4.90
C ALA A 10 6.20 -10.38 6.32
N MET A 11 7.18 -9.55 6.67
CA MET A 11 7.73 -9.47 8.02
C MET A 11 6.72 -8.85 9.01
N GLY A 12 6.13 -7.72 8.64
CA GLY A 12 5.20 -6.99 9.48
C GLY A 12 3.91 -7.75 9.78
N ARG A 13 3.49 -8.65 8.90
CA ARG A 13 2.26 -9.44 9.08
C ARG A 13 2.25 -10.30 10.33
N SER A 14 3.37 -10.86 10.72
CA SER A 14 3.49 -11.66 11.94
C SER A 14 3.16 -10.83 13.19
N ALA A 15 3.47 -9.55 13.19
CA ALA A 15 3.27 -8.63 14.30
C ALA A 15 1.94 -7.84 14.21
N LYS A 16 1.16 -7.97 13.12
CA LYS A 16 -0.06 -7.16 12.90
C LYS A 16 -1.07 -7.33 14.04
N GLY A 17 -1.48 -6.21 14.63
CA GLY A 17 -2.45 -6.17 15.74
C GLY A 17 -1.87 -6.49 17.12
N LEU A 18 -0.57 -6.73 17.22
CA LEU A 18 0.11 -6.93 18.51
C LEU A 18 0.66 -5.60 19.04
N LYS A 19 0.60 -5.42 20.36
CA LYS A 19 1.25 -4.29 21.03
C LYS A 19 2.77 -4.45 20.99
N PRO A 20 3.57 -3.36 20.98
CA PRO A 20 5.04 -3.43 20.94
C PRO A 20 5.65 -4.31 22.04
N ALA A 21 5.09 -4.30 23.25
CA ALA A 21 5.55 -5.16 24.34
C ALA A 21 5.35 -6.65 24.02
N ALA A 22 4.19 -7.01 23.45
CA ALA A 22 3.90 -8.39 23.05
C ALA A 22 4.81 -8.84 21.89
N ILE A 23 5.07 -7.96 20.92
CA ILE A 23 6.01 -8.25 19.82
C ILE A 23 7.38 -8.58 20.39
N ARG A 24 7.92 -7.76 21.29
CA ARG A 24 9.22 -7.99 21.92
C ARG A 24 9.25 -9.29 22.72
N GLN A 25 8.18 -9.58 23.48
CA GLN A 25 8.10 -10.78 24.29
C GLN A 25 8.03 -12.06 23.44
N ILE A 26 7.29 -12.03 22.32
CA ILE A 26 7.00 -13.20 21.48
C ILE A 26 8.14 -13.46 20.49
N PHE A 27 8.62 -12.40 19.81
CA PHE A 27 9.53 -12.51 18.68
C PHE A 27 10.93 -11.98 18.97
N GLY A 28 11.12 -11.23 20.06
CA GLY A 28 12.35 -10.48 20.29
C GLY A 28 12.54 -9.40 19.22
N ALA A 29 13.64 -9.48 18.48
CA ALA A 29 13.88 -8.61 17.32
C ALA A 29 13.09 -9.09 16.10
N MET A 30 12.56 -8.13 15.32
CA MET A 30 11.90 -8.38 14.03
C MET A 30 12.92 -8.31 12.89
N ASP A 31 13.90 -9.19 12.93
CA ASP A 31 15.07 -9.27 12.03
C ASP A 31 14.86 -10.23 10.84
N GLY A 32 13.69 -10.83 10.73
CA GLY A 32 13.35 -11.77 9.66
C GLY A 32 11.89 -12.23 9.73
N TYR A 33 11.55 -13.16 8.85
CA TYR A 33 10.21 -13.75 8.85
C TYR A 33 9.95 -14.57 10.10
N LYS A 34 8.87 -14.27 10.81
CA LYS A 34 8.46 -14.97 12.03
C LYS A 34 7.27 -15.92 11.76
N ASP A 35 7.31 -17.09 12.38
CA ASP A 35 6.19 -18.04 12.34
C ASP A 35 5.22 -17.77 13.49
N VAL A 36 3.98 -17.53 13.18
CA VAL A 36 2.93 -17.25 14.19
C VAL A 36 2.07 -18.46 14.53
N ARG A 37 2.26 -19.60 13.89
CA ARG A 37 1.43 -20.79 14.07
C ARG A 37 1.47 -21.33 15.50
N ALA A 38 2.62 -21.25 16.13
CA ALA A 38 2.81 -21.65 17.51
C ALA A 38 2.04 -20.77 18.52
N ILE A 39 1.69 -19.54 18.15
CA ILE A 39 1.10 -18.53 19.04
C ILE A 39 -0.39 -18.36 18.77
N LEU A 40 -0.77 -18.24 17.51
CA LEU A 40 -2.14 -17.95 17.07
C LEU A 40 -2.88 -19.23 16.63
N GLY A 41 -2.30 -20.40 16.81
CA GLY A 41 -2.89 -21.67 16.39
C GLY A 41 -3.01 -21.73 14.87
N LYS A 42 -4.22 -21.79 14.35
CA LYS A 42 -4.49 -21.95 12.90
C LYS A 42 -4.14 -20.66 12.10
N GLY A 43 -2.84 -20.34 12.01
CA GLY A 43 -2.31 -19.16 11.26
C GLY A 43 -2.73 -19.11 9.79
N ILE A 44 -3.07 -20.24 9.20
CA ILE A 44 -3.64 -20.37 7.85
C ILE A 44 -4.92 -19.54 7.70
N LYS A 45 -5.83 -19.52 8.68
CA LYS A 45 -7.09 -18.75 8.60
C LYS A 45 -6.88 -17.25 8.43
N ASN A 46 -5.75 -16.71 8.87
CA ASN A 46 -5.44 -15.29 8.81
C ASN A 46 -4.33 -14.98 7.79
N TYR A 47 -3.95 -15.95 6.96
CA TYR A 47 -2.86 -15.79 5.97
C TYR A 47 -1.57 -15.23 6.58
N ARG A 48 -1.25 -15.57 7.83
CA ARG A 48 -0.05 -15.12 8.54
C ARG A 48 1.07 -16.15 8.51
N MET A 49 1.22 -16.82 7.38
CA MET A 49 2.29 -17.79 7.19
C MET A 49 3.64 -17.09 7.07
N LYS A 50 4.70 -17.79 7.53
CA LYS A 50 6.07 -17.30 7.42
C LYS A 50 6.40 -16.92 5.96
N GLY A 51 6.82 -15.68 5.74
CA GLY A 51 7.23 -15.19 4.43
C GLY A 51 6.08 -14.86 3.46
N LEU A 52 4.83 -15.00 3.88
CA LEU A 52 3.70 -14.68 3.03
C LEU A 52 3.35 -13.19 3.13
N TYR A 53 3.44 -12.44 2.01
CA TYR A 53 3.01 -11.06 1.94
C TYR A 53 1.48 -10.92 1.94
N GLY A 54 0.97 -9.75 2.23
CA GLY A 54 -0.45 -9.47 2.41
C GLY A 54 -1.13 -8.71 1.28
N ALA A 55 -2.32 -8.20 1.58
CA ALA A 55 -3.14 -7.43 0.64
C ALA A 55 -2.44 -6.15 0.16
N SER A 56 -1.62 -5.50 0.97
CA SER A 56 -0.86 -4.30 0.57
C SER A 56 0.02 -4.56 -0.64
N THR A 57 0.80 -5.65 -0.59
CA THR A 57 1.63 -6.06 -1.73
C THR A 57 0.78 -6.53 -2.90
N GLN A 58 -0.33 -7.24 -2.66
CA GLN A 58 -1.22 -7.67 -3.73
C GLN A 58 -1.84 -6.48 -4.49
N CYS A 59 -2.32 -5.47 -3.77
CA CYS A 59 -2.83 -4.24 -4.39
C CYS A 59 -1.76 -3.52 -5.21
N ALA A 60 -0.55 -3.43 -4.69
CA ALA A 60 0.57 -2.82 -5.41
C ALA A 60 0.93 -3.62 -6.69
N LEU A 61 0.90 -4.96 -6.64
CA LEU A 61 1.10 -5.81 -7.83
C LEU A 61 0.02 -5.57 -8.88
N SER A 62 -1.25 -5.44 -8.47
CA SER A 62 -2.36 -5.14 -9.39
C SER A 62 -2.15 -3.82 -10.15
N VAL A 63 -1.60 -2.78 -9.47
CA VAL A 63 -1.24 -1.52 -10.12
C VAL A 63 -0.03 -1.69 -11.05
N ALA A 64 0.96 -2.48 -10.66
CA ALA A 64 2.11 -2.77 -11.51
C ALA A 64 1.69 -3.47 -12.82
N ASP A 65 0.86 -4.49 -12.71
CA ASP A 65 0.33 -5.23 -13.87
C ASP A 65 -0.47 -4.30 -14.78
N ALA A 66 -1.30 -3.42 -14.21
CA ALA A 66 -2.05 -2.42 -14.96
C ALA A 66 -1.16 -1.43 -15.72
N LEU A 67 -0.06 -0.95 -15.08
CA LEU A 67 0.92 -0.07 -15.73
C LEU A 67 1.64 -0.76 -16.90
N LEU A 68 1.95 -2.05 -16.75
CA LEU A 68 2.59 -2.85 -17.81
C LEU A 68 1.63 -3.14 -18.95
N ALA A 69 0.36 -3.40 -18.64
CA ALA A 69 -0.66 -3.68 -19.64
C ALA A 69 -1.04 -2.42 -20.44
N ASN A 70 -1.35 -1.32 -19.77
CA ASN A 70 -1.76 -0.07 -20.41
C ASN A 70 -1.47 1.16 -19.55
N LYS A 71 -0.31 1.76 -19.77
CA LYS A 71 0.13 2.97 -19.06
C LYS A 71 -0.87 4.12 -19.10
N LYS A 72 -1.59 4.32 -20.21
CA LYS A 72 -2.52 5.44 -20.37
C LYS A 72 -3.84 5.25 -19.61
N GLN A 73 -4.22 4.00 -19.40
CA GLN A 73 -5.48 3.60 -18.75
C GLN A 73 -5.22 2.79 -17.47
N PHE A 74 -4.08 3.01 -16.83
CA PHE A 74 -3.67 2.20 -15.66
C PHE A 74 -4.70 2.22 -14.52
N LEU A 75 -5.46 3.30 -14.36
CA LEU A 75 -6.51 3.38 -13.33
C LEU A 75 -7.64 2.38 -13.58
N SER A 76 -8.20 2.37 -14.81
CA SER A 76 -9.27 1.43 -15.16
C SER A 76 -8.78 -0.02 -15.18
N GLU A 77 -7.55 -0.27 -15.63
CA GLU A 77 -6.95 -1.60 -15.56
C GLU A 77 -6.68 -2.03 -14.11
N SER A 78 -6.24 -1.11 -13.24
CA SER A 78 -6.09 -1.39 -11.80
C SER A 78 -7.42 -1.76 -11.15
N ALA A 79 -8.49 -1.03 -11.47
CA ALA A 79 -9.84 -1.34 -10.96
C ALA A 79 -10.29 -2.75 -11.36
N LYS A 80 -10.09 -3.15 -12.63
CA LYS A 80 -10.37 -4.52 -13.09
C LYS A 80 -9.54 -5.56 -12.33
N ASN A 81 -8.23 -5.33 -12.22
CA ASN A 81 -7.33 -6.25 -11.50
C ASN A 81 -7.75 -6.41 -10.03
N PHE A 82 -8.20 -5.33 -9.37
CA PHE A 82 -8.71 -5.41 -8.01
C PHE A 82 -9.98 -6.27 -7.91
N GLN A 83 -10.91 -6.13 -8.85
CA GLN A 83 -12.13 -6.91 -8.90
C GLN A 83 -11.84 -8.39 -9.22
N GLU A 84 -10.98 -8.67 -10.18
CA GLU A 84 -10.58 -10.03 -10.55
C GLU A 84 -9.90 -10.74 -9.38
N LEU A 85 -8.99 -10.06 -8.66
CA LEU A 85 -8.33 -10.62 -7.50
C LEU A 85 -9.33 -10.93 -6.38
N ALA A 86 -10.37 -10.10 -6.19
CA ALA A 86 -11.42 -10.32 -5.20
C ALA A 86 -12.28 -11.55 -5.53
N LYS A 87 -12.51 -11.79 -6.85
CA LYS A 87 -13.29 -12.94 -7.35
C LYS A 87 -12.49 -14.24 -7.44
N ALA A 88 -11.17 -14.17 -7.34
CA ALA A 88 -10.32 -15.35 -7.34
C ALA A 88 -10.69 -16.24 -6.14
N GLY A 89 -11.39 -17.33 -6.41
CA GLY A 89 -11.96 -18.22 -5.39
C GLY A 89 -10.91 -19.05 -4.64
N PRO A 90 -11.37 -20.05 -3.84
CA PRO A 90 -10.49 -20.86 -2.99
C PRO A 90 -9.45 -21.68 -3.77
N GLU A 91 -9.68 -21.96 -5.02
CA GLU A 91 -8.69 -22.55 -5.92
C GLU A 91 -7.51 -21.59 -6.14
N GLY A 92 -7.79 -20.29 -6.06
CA GLY A 92 -6.80 -19.23 -5.93
C GLY A 92 -6.45 -18.91 -4.49
N TYR A 93 -6.19 -19.90 -3.63
CA TYR A 93 -5.83 -19.70 -2.21
C TYR A 93 -4.81 -18.57 -2.00
N PHE A 94 -3.90 -18.40 -2.95
CA PHE A 94 -2.94 -17.30 -3.01
C PHE A 94 -3.43 -16.11 -3.84
N GLY A 95 -4.52 -16.24 -4.58
CA GLY A 95 -5.10 -15.19 -5.41
C GLY A 95 -5.98 -14.21 -4.63
N VAL A 96 -6.78 -14.70 -3.69
CA VAL A 96 -7.67 -13.86 -2.87
C VAL A 96 -6.89 -12.89 -1.98
N TYR A 97 -7.43 -11.70 -1.73
CA TYR A 97 -6.83 -10.73 -0.82
C TYR A 97 -6.55 -11.32 0.56
N ARG A 98 -5.29 -11.34 0.94
CA ARG A 98 -4.78 -11.97 2.15
C ARG A 98 -4.91 -11.03 3.34
N ASN A 99 -5.58 -11.50 4.39
CA ASN A 99 -5.78 -10.72 5.62
C ASN A 99 -6.37 -9.33 5.31
N HIS A 100 -7.40 -9.33 4.47
CA HIS A 100 -8.14 -8.15 4.08
C HIS A 100 -8.78 -7.46 5.29
N SER A 101 -8.87 -6.15 5.22
CA SER A 101 -9.72 -5.36 6.10
C SER A 101 -11.13 -5.23 5.46
N ALA A 102 -12.13 -4.97 6.28
CA ALA A 102 -13.47 -4.71 5.76
C ALA A 102 -13.50 -3.54 4.76
N CYS A 103 -12.64 -2.54 4.96
CA CYS A 103 -12.53 -1.40 4.04
C CYS A 103 -12.03 -1.80 2.64
N LEU A 104 -11.13 -2.80 2.52
CA LEU A 104 -10.69 -3.27 1.21
C LEU A 104 -11.85 -3.92 0.43
N TRP A 105 -12.59 -4.82 1.07
CA TRP A 105 -13.74 -5.46 0.43
C TRP A 105 -14.81 -4.44 0.03
N ARG A 106 -15.13 -3.52 0.93
CA ARG A 106 -16.07 -2.45 0.62
C ARG A 106 -15.60 -1.57 -0.54
N ALA A 107 -14.30 -1.24 -0.62
CA ALA A 107 -13.77 -0.48 -1.75
C ALA A 107 -13.92 -1.24 -3.07
N VAL A 108 -13.66 -2.55 -3.08
CA VAL A 108 -13.85 -3.39 -4.29
C VAL A 108 -15.31 -3.49 -4.68
N ASP A 109 -16.23 -3.68 -3.71
CA ASP A 109 -17.67 -3.71 -3.96
C ASP A 109 -18.17 -2.38 -4.56
N LEU A 110 -17.65 -1.24 -4.09
CA LEU A 110 -18.00 0.08 -4.62
C LEU A 110 -17.46 0.32 -6.03
N LEU A 111 -16.29 -0.23 -6.36
CA LEU A 111 -15.79 -0.21 -7.74
C LEU A 111 -16.72 -0.97 -8.70
N GLU A 112 -17.35 -2.05 -8.24
CA GLU A 112 -18.36 -2.77 -9.03
C GLU A 112 -19.64 -1.99 -9.23
N ALA A 113 -20.09 -1.27 -8.19
CA ALA A 113 -21.30 -0.47 -8.23
C ALA A 113 -21.18 0.84 -9.02
N LEU A 114 -19.94 1.24 -9.41
CA LEU A 114 -19.64 2.54 -10.02
C LEU A 114 -20.10 3.75 -9.16
N ASP A 115 -20.26 3.55 -7.86
CA ASP A 115 -20.79 4.55 -6.93
C ASP A 115 -19.63 5.29 -6.24
N GLU A 116 -19.14 6.32 -6.94
CA GLU A 116 -18.00 7.13 -6.46
C GLU A 116 -18.33 7.92 -5.17
N GLU A 117 -19.62 8.27 -4.93
CA GLU A 117 -20.03 9.05 -3.76
C GLU A 117 -19.96 8.23 -2.47
N GLN A 118 -20.31 6.95 -2.49
CA GLN A 118 -20.30 6.10 -1.30
C GLN A 118 -18.89 5.66 -0.84
N VAL A 119 -17.87 5.76 -1.69
CA VAL A 119 -16.47 5.55 -1.27
C VAL A 119 -16.05 6.57 -0.20
N SER A 120 -16.76 7.71 -0.10
CA SER A 120 -16.40 8.85 0.75
C SER A 120 -16.52 8.63 2.26
N GLU A 121 -17.30 7.65 2.73
CA GLU A 121 -17.65 7.51 4.17
C GLU A 121 -16.79 6.50 4.95
N GLN A 122 -15.65 6.06 4.42
CA GLN A 122 -14.83 5.08 5.12
C GLN A 122 -13.97 5.71 6.20
N SER A 123 -14.41 5.57 7.44
CA SER A 123 -13.77 6.15 8.62
C SER A 123 -12.56 5.38 9.17
N SER A 124 -12.14 4.27 8.57
CA SER A 124 -10.98 3.50 9.07
C SER A 124 -9.72 3.84 8.28
N SER A 125 -8.80 4.57 8.88
CA SER A 125 -7.46 4.75 8.32
C SER A 125 -6.67 3.46 8.44
N THR A 126 -6.37 2.85 7.30
CA THR A 126 -5.55 1.64 7.25
C THR A 126 -4.36 1.98 6.40
N ALA A 127 -3.47 2.60 6.40
CA ALA A 127 -2.29 2.82 5.51
C ALA A 127 -2.10 1.73 4.40
N LEU A 128 -3.16 0.97 4.10
CA LEU A 128 -3.16 -0.16 3.16
C LEU A 128 -2.85 0.31 1.74
N PHE A 129 -3.48 1.40 1.34
CA PHE A 129 -3.43 1.88 -0.04
C PHE A 129 -2.23 2.77 -0.34
N THR A 130 -1.44 3.17 0.67
CA THR A 130 -0.19 3.92 0.44
C THR A 130 0.81 3.13 -0.41
N THR A 131 0.73 1.80 -0.39
CA THR A 131 1.60 0.93 -1.20
C THR A 131 1.33 1.01 -2.71
N LEU A 132 0.17 1.55 -3.14
CA LEU A 132 -0.16 1.76 -4.55
C LEU A 132 0.83 2.74 -5.22
N ALA A 133 1.43 3.65 -4.44
CA ALA A 133 2.42 4.58 -4.93
C ALA A 133 3.76 3.92 -5.35
N VAL A 134 4.09 2.75 -4.79
CA VAL A 134 5.40 2.11 -5.02
C VAL A 134 5.61 1.76 -6.50
N PRO A 135 4.70 1.01 -7.18
CA PRO A 135 4.85 0.73 -8.60
C PRO A 135 4.87 2.00 -9.47
N LEU A 136 4.06 3.00 -9.14
CA LEU A 136 4.03 4.28 -9.85
C LEU A 136 5.37 5.01 -9.75
N ALA A 137 5.93 5.10 -8.54
CA ALA A 137 7.22 5.73 -8.27
C ALA A 137 8.38 5.01 -8.98
N LEU A 138 8.40 3.68 -8.92
CA LEU A 138 9.41 2.86 -9.61
C LEU A 138 9.32 3.00 -11.14
N PHE A 139 8.11 3.05 -11.67
CA PHE A 139 7.87 3.20 -13.11
C PHE A 139 8.30 4.58 -13.62
N GLN A 140 8.03 5.65 -12.87
CA GLN A 140 8.42 7.02 -13.22
C GLN A 140 9.90 7.32 -12.97
N GLY A 141 10.51 6.69 -11.96
CA GLY A 141 11.91 6.83 -11.56
C GLY A 141 12.30 8.19 -10.97
N ARG A 142 11.41 9.19 -11.01
CA ARG A 142 11.64 10.54 -10.48
C ARG A 142 10.35 11.18 -9.97
N TRP A 143 10.49 12.06 -8.99
CA TRP A 143 9.37 12.87 -8.51
C TRP A 143 8.92 13.90 -9.56
N SER A 144 7.62 14.05 -9.73
CA SER A 144 7.00 15.02 -10.63
C SER A 144 5.54 15.27 -10.24
N LYS A 145 4.96 16.38 -10.72
CA LYS A 145 3.52 16.65 -10.57
C LYS A 145 2.65 15.56 -11.18
N THR A 146 3.11 14.93 -12.27
CA THR A 146 2.41 13.79 -12.89
C THR A 146 2.38 12.59 -11.95
N LEU A 147 3.49 12.25 -11.29
CA LEU A 147 3.52 11.17 -10.33
C LEU A 147 2.65 11.47 -9.11
N ALA A 148 2.73 12.69 -8.58
CA ALA A 148 1.88 13.12 -7.46
C ALA A 148 0.39 12.90 -7.78
N ARG A 149 -0.06 13.37 -8.94
CA ARG A 149 -1.43 13.19 -9.42
C ARG A 149 -1.80 11.71 -9.60
N GLN A 150 -0.91 10.90 -10.18
CA GLN A 150 -1.15 9.46 -10.34
C GLN A 150 -1.28 8.73 -9.00
N CYS A 151 -0.45 9.06 -8.02
CA CYS A 151 -0.56 8.52 -6.65
C CYS A 151 -1.89 8.92 -6.00
N PHE A 152 -2.28 10.18 -6.16
CA PHE A 152 -3.53 10.73 -5.66
C PHE A 152 -4.74 9.98 -6.26
N GLU A 153 -4.80 9.90 -7.59
CA GLU A 153 -5.90 9.23 -8.31
C GLU A 153 -5.95 7.72 -8.04
N ALA A 154 -4.79 7.05 -7.94
CA ALA A 154 -4.75 5.62 -7.60
C ALA A 154 -5.30 5.35 -6.19
N CYS A 155 -5.01 6.22 -5.22
CA CYS A 155 -5.59 6.07 -3.88
C CYS A 155 -7.10 6.30 -3.90
N LEU A 156 -7.59 7.30 -4.64
CA LEU A 156 -9.01 7.62 -4.73
C LEU A 156 -9.86 6.49 -5.32
N LEU A 157 -9.28 5.57 -6.10
CA LEU A 157 -9.99 4.36 -6.53
C LEU A 157 -10.43 3.49 -5.34
N MET A 158 -9.68 3.50 -4.24
CA MET A 158 -9.83 2.56 -3.14
C MET A 158 -10.19 3.22 -1.82
N SER A 159 -9.91 4.50 -1.65
CA SER A 159 -10.14 5.23 -0.40
C SER A 159 -10.19 6.74 -0.63
N ARG A 160 -11.16 7.38 0.02
CA ARG A 160 -11.21 8.85 0.14
C ARG A 160 -10.76 9.35 1.50
N ASN A 161 -10.13 8.51 2.30
CA ASN A 161 -9.57 8.95 3.57
C ASN A 161 -8.38 9.90 3.30
N PRO A 162 -8.42 11.16 3.80
CA PRO A 162 -7.38 12.15 3.53
C PRO A 162 -5.99 11.68 3.95
N PHE A 163 -5.88 10.97 5.06
CA PHE A 163 -4.59 10.43 5.54
C PHE A 163 -4.02 9.37 4.59
N GLU A 164 -4.86 8.53 3.97
CA GLU A 164 -4.40 7.55 2.99
C GLU A 164 -4.02 8.22 1.67
N VAL A 165 -4.80 9.20 1.22
CA VAL A 165 -4.53 9.94 -0.02
C VAL A 165 -3.21 10.70 0.09
N VAL A 166 -3.05 11.54 1.12
CA VAL A 166 -1.81 12.28 1.37
C VAL A 166 -0.65 11.32 1.61
N GLY A 167 -0.85 10.26 2.40
CA GLY A 167 0.15 9.22 2.65
C GLY A 167 0.59 8.48 1.40
N THR A 168 -0.30 8.28 0.41
CA THR A 168 0.04 7.67 -0.88
C THR A 168 0.93 8.59 -1.71
N VAL A 169 0.59 9.88 -1.79
CA VAL A 169 1.42 10.89 -2.47
C VAL A 169 2.80 11.00 -1.81
N LEU A 170 2.84 11.09 -0.48
CA LEU A 170 4.09 11.12 0.29
C LEU A 170 4.93 9.87 0.05
N THR A 171 4.32 8.68 0.01
CA THR A 171 5.04 7.43 -0.27
C THR A 171 5.69 7.46 -1.65
N GLY A 172 4.96 7.94 -2.67
CA GLY A 172 5.51 8.11 -4.02
C GLY A 172 6.72 9.05 -4.05
N PHE A 173 6.63 10.17 -3.34
CA PHE A 173 7.75 11.09 -3.18
C PHE A 173 8.96 10.42 -2.53
N LEU A 174 8.78 9.81 -1.35
CA LEU A 174 9.87 9.19 -0.60
C LEU A 174 10.54 8.06 -1.38
N VAL A 175 9.77 7.20 -2.05
CA VAL A 175 10.34 6.12 -2.88
C VAL A 175 11.25 6.72 -3.96
N THR A 176 10.81 7.73 -4.69
CA THR A 176 11.64 8.35 -5.73
C THR A 176 12.86 9.06 -5.17
N ARG A 177 12.78 9.68 -4.00
CA ARG A 177 13.93 10.32 -3.35
C ARG A 177 14.98 9.29 -2.92
N PHE A 178 14.54 8.20 -2.27
CA PHE A 178 15.46 7.14 -1.85
C PHE A 178 16.03 6.30 -2.98
N LEU A 179 15.40 6.26 -4.16
CA LEU A 179 15.96 5.62 -5.34
C LEU A 179 17.21 6.35 -5.89
N LEU A 180 17.28 7.66 -5.64
CA LEU A 180 18.33 8.53 -6.17
C LEU A 180 19.50 8.75 -5.19
N LEU A 181 19.38 8.27 -3.96
CA LEU A 181 20.38 8.44 -2.92
C LEU A 181 21.11 7.13 -2.64
N SER A 182 22.42 7.22 -2.46
CA SER A 182 23.19 6.15 -1.84
C SER A 182 22.94 6.07 -0.33
N SER A 183 23.26 4.93 0.29
CA SER A 183 23.10 4.73 1.73
C SER A 183 23.83 5.79 2.56
N ASP A 184 24.96 6.29 2.08
CA ASP A 184 25.81 7.26 2.78
C ASP A 184 25.26 8.70 2.67
N GLU A 185 24.46 8.98 1.63
CA GLU A 185 23.85 10.28 1.41
C GLU A 185 22.55 10.45 2.22
N ILE A 186 21.86 9.37 2.56
CA ILE A 186 20.58 9.42 3.27
C ILE A 186 20.65 10.20 4.59
N PRO A 187 21.64 9.97 5.50
CA PRO A 187 21.73 10.75 6.74
C PRO A 187 21.95 12.24 6.51
N LEU A 188 22.73 12.60 5.48
CA LEU A 188 23.03 14.00 5.15
C LEU A 188 21.85 14.72 4.52
N ALA A 189 21.04 14.01 3.73
CA ALA A 189 19.87 14.54 3.05
C ALA A 189 18.61 14.52 3.93
N SER A 190 18.63 13.90 5.10
CA SER A 190 17.43 13.64 5.91
C SER A 190 16.63 14.90 6.25
N ALA A 191 17.28 15.97 6.69
CA ALA A 191 16.61 17.22 7.04
C ALA A 191 15.97 17.93 5.83
N GLN A 192 16.59 17.79 4.66
CA GLN A 192 16.03 18.32 3.41
C GLN A 192 14.84 17.48 2.97
N ILE A 193 14.96 16.15 3.01
CA ILE A 193 13.87 15.24 2.65
C ILE A 193 12.64 15.49 3.53
N LEU A 194 12.82 15.73 4.83
CA LEU A 194 11.71 16.03 5.74
C LEU A 194 10.99 17.34 5.37
N ARG A 195 11.73 18.39 5.03
CA ARG A 195 11.11 19.67 4.58
C ARG A 195 10.35 19.48 3.27
N GLU A 196 10.97 18.84 2.27
CA GLU A 196 10.31 18.53 0.99
C GLU A 196 9.08 17.64 1.18
N ALA A 197 9.13 16.67 2.10
CA ALA A 197 8.00 15.82 2.46
C ALA A 197 6.83 16.61 3.05
N GLU A 198 7.13 17.58 3.93
CA GLU A 198 6.11 18.47 4.50
C GLU A 198 5.42 19.31 3.41
N GLU A 199 6.19 19.88 2.49
CA GLU A 199 5.64 20.64 1.34
C GLU A 199 4.76 19.75 0.46
N VAL A 200 5.18 18.51 0.19
CA VAL A 200 4.40 17.53 -0.58
C VAL A 200 3.08 17.19 0.11
N CYS A 201 3.08 17.00 1.43
CA CYS A 201 1.87 16.75 2.19
C CYS A 201 0.91 17.94 2.13
N GLN A 202 1.41 19.16 2.32
CA GLN A 202 0.59 20.38 2.24
C GLN A 202 -0.05 20.56 0.87
N LEU A 203 0.69 20.31 -0.21
CA LEU A 203 0.17 20.38 -1.57
C LEU A 203 -0.91 19.30 -1.84
N ALA A 204 -0.68 18.08 -1.37
CA ALA A 204 -1.64 16.98 -1.53
C ALA A 204 -2.93 17.24 -0.71
N GLU A 205 -2.80 17.77 0.50
CA GLU A 205 -3.94 18.16 1.35
C GLU A 205 -4.75 19.29 0.70
N ALA A 206 -4.07 20.31 0.18
CA ALA A 206 -4.74 21.42 -0.51
C ALA A 206 -5.50 20.94 -1.76
N GLU A 207 -4.92 20.01 -2.55
CA GLU A 207 -5.62 19.42 -3.69
C GLU A 207 -6.83 18.58 -3.25
N TYR A 208 -6.70 17.83 -2.15
CA TYR A 208 -7.81 17.05 -1.59
C TYR A 208 -8.99 17.92 -1.17
N LEU A 209 -8.74 19.06 -0.53
CA LEU A 209 -9.78 19.98 -0.06
C LEU A 209 -10.49 20.74 -1.18
N GLN A 210 -9.93 20.75 -2.40
CA GLN A 210 -10.53 21.41 -3.58
C GLN A 210 -11.45 20.50 -4.39
N ARG A 211 -11.46 19.20 -4.09
CA ARG A 211 -12.28 18.18 -4.79
C ARG A 211 -13.49 17.76 -3.98
#